data_70e402922dc07c0617a4513d887a8aff
#
_entry.id   70e402922dc07c0617a4513d887a8aff
#
_cell.length_a   1.000
_cell.length_b   1.000
_cell.length_c   1.000
_cell.angle_alpha   90.00
_cell.angle_beta   90.00
_cell.angle_gamma   90.00
#
_symmetry.space_group_name_H-M   'P 1'
#
loop_
_entity.id
_entity.type
_entity.pdbx_description
1 polymer ?
#
loop_
_entity_poly.entity_id
_entity_poly.type
_entity_poly.pdbx_seq_one_letter_code
_entity_poly.pdbx_strand_id
1 'polypeptide(L)'
;ALSITRPGWVAPEWTLSSTLSLALPLIMVSLTGQFLPGMAVLRLAGYTTPAKPIMTITGIASLAVACFGGISIVLAAITASLCTGTDAHADPAKRYIAGISNGVFYLIGGLFAGAIVTLFTVLPKALIAILAGLALIGAIGSNLAAAMEDTNHREAAVITFLATASGMTFWGLGAAFWGVVIGLLAAWLLKPKAQPTLSDGHTHQK
;
A
#
# COMPACT_ATOMS: atom_id res chain seq x y z
N ALA A 1 -6.12 -31.89 10.33
CA ALA A 1 -5.02 -31.86 11.30
C ALA A 1 -4.43 -30.46 11.30
N LEU A 2 -4.31 -29.84 12.48
CA LEU A 2 -3.61 -28.55 12.66
C LEU A 2 -2.10 -28.83 12.50
N SER A 3 -1.56 -28.54 11.30
CA SER A 3 -0.15 -28.65 11.06
C SER A 3 0.51 -27.28 11.24
N ILE A 4 1.56 -27.21 12.04
CA ILE A 4 2.36 -25.99 12.18
C ILE A 4 3.21 -25.84 10.91
N THR A 5 3.14 -24.66 10.30
CA THR A 5 3.94 -24.31 9.14
C THR A 5 5.41 -24.23 9.53
N ARG A 6 6.27 -24.99 8.85
CA ARG A 6 7.72 -24.92 9.03
C ARG A 6 8.32 -24.11 7.88
N PRO A 7 9.05 -23.02 8.16
CA PRO A 7 9.74 -22.29 7.10
C PRO A 7 10.81 -23.18 6.47
N GLY A 8 10.74 -23.35 5.15
CA GLY A 8 11.77 -24.04 4.38
C GLY A 8 12.80 -23.04 3.85
N TRP A 9 14.06 -23.44 3.83
CA TRP A 9 15.10 -22.64 3.21
C TRP A 9 14.98 -22.72 1.68
N VAL A 10 14.93 -21.55 1.03
CA VAL A 10 14.95 -21.38 -0.42
C VAL A 10 16.20 -20.60 -0.78
N ALA A 11 17.11 -21.20 -1.56
CA ALA A 11 18.30 -20.49 -2.02
C ALA A 11 17.87 -19.38 -2.99
N PRO A 12 18.19 -18.10 -2.71
CA PRO A 12 17.87 -17.01 -3.63
C PRO A 12 18.71 -17.15 -4.92
N GLU A 13 18.04 -17.18 -6.06
CA GLU A 13 18.69 -17.09 -7.36
C GLU A 13 18.53 -15.66 -7.91
N TRP A 14 19.63 -15.04 -8.30
CA TRP A 14 19.60 -13.70 -8.84
C TRP A 14 19.86 -13.70 -10.35
N THR A 15 18.96 -13.07 -11.10
CA THR A 15 19.13 -12.83 -12.53
C THR A 15 18.81 -11.37 -12.86
N LEU A 16 19.51 -10.78 -13.83
CA LEU A 16 19.24 -9.42 -14.28
C LEU A 16 17.83 -9.29 -14.85
N SER A 17 17.35 -10.31 -15.55
CA SER A 17 16.01 -10.36 -16.10
C SER A 17 14.94 -10.28 -15.00
N SER A 18 15.06 -11.08 -13.94
CA SER A 18 14.09 -11.03 -12.82
C SER A 18 14.17 -9.70 -12.05
N THR A 19 15.34 -9.08 -11.96
CA THR A 19 15.49 -7.77 -11.33
C THR A 19 14.75 -6.69 -12.11
N LEU A 20 14.87 -6.65 -13.41
CA LEU A 20 14.20 -5.64 -14.23
C LEU A 20 12.71 -5.90 -14.38
N SER A 21 12.30 -7.17 -14.56
CA SER A 21 10.90 -7.51 -14.83
C SER A 21 10.02 -7.65 -13.57
N LEU A 22 10.63 -7.98 -12.43
CA LEU A 22 9.90 -8.21 -11.19
C LEU A 22 10.29 -7.22 -10.08
N ALA A 23 11.58 -7.09 -9.75
CA ALA A 23 11.99 -6.32 -8.59
C ALA A 23 11.73 -4.82 -8.79
N LEU A 24 12.03 -4.25 -9.96
CA LEU A 24 11.80 -2.84 -10.22
C LEU A 24 10.31 -2.46 -10.16
N PRO A 25 9.38 -3.15 -10.85
CA PRO A 25 7.95 -2.90 -10.70
C PRO A 25 7.45 -3.11 -9.26
N LEU A 26 7.92 -4.15 -8.58
CA LEU A 26 7.53 -4.44 -7.20
C LEU A 26 7.93 -3.31 -6.24
N ILE A 27 9.13 -2.75 -6.39
CA ILE A 27 9.59 -1.60 -5.61
C ILE A 27 8.68 -0.39 -5.88
N MET A 28 8.40 -0.07 -7.15
CA MET A 28 7.55 1.07 -7.50
C MET A 28 6.13 0.93 -6.92
N VAL A 29 5.51 -0.23 -7.10
CA VAL A 29 4.17 -0.50 -6.57
C VAL A 29 4.17 -0.50 -5.03
N SER A 30 5.20 -1.05 -4.39
CA SER A 30 5.31 -1.06 -2.93
C SER A 30 5.51 0.35 -2.36
N LEU A 31 6.31 1.17 -3.01
CA LEU A 31 6.52 2.57 -2.59
C LEU A 31 5.24 3.38 -2.73
N THR A 32 4.58 3.32 -3.89
CA THR A 32 3.40 4.14 -4.19
C THR A 32 2.14 3.62 -3.51
N GLY A 33 1.96 2.29 -3.45
CA GLY A 33 0.74 1.67 -2.95
C GLY A 33 0.73 1.37 -1.45
N GLN A 34 1.89 1.32 -0.80
CA GLN A 34 1.99 0.95 0.61
C GLN A 34 2.81 1.94 1.43
N PHE A 35 4.05 2.22 1.01
CA PHE A 35 4.96 3.03 1.83
C PHE A 35 4.51 4.48 1.93
N LEU A 36 4.23 5.15 0.82
CA LEU A 36 3.77 6.55 0.81
C LEU A 36 2.43 6.73 1.53
N PRO A 37 1.38 5.92 1.25
CA PRO A 37 0.13 6.00 2.00
C PRO A 37 0.32 5.67 3.49
N GLY A 38 1.13 4.67 3.84
CA GLY A 38 1.43 4.32 5.23
C GLY A 38 2.10 5.46 5.99
N MET A 39 3.05 6.15 5.37
CA MET A 39 3.67 7.36 5.95
C MET A 39 2.68 8.52 6.08
N ALA A 40 1.75 8.67 5.13
CA ALA A 40 0.69 9.67 5.22
C ALA A 40 -0.24 9.39 6.40
N VAL A 41 -0.67 8.14 6.58
CA VAL A 41 -1.49 7.70 7.72
C VAL A 41 -0.79 8.01 9.05
N LEU A 42 0.50 7.69 9.19
CA LEU A 42 1.26 8.01 10.41
C LEU A 42 1.29 9.52 10.68
N ARG A 43 1.52 10.34 9.67
CA ARG A 43 1.54 11.81 9.80
C ARG A 43 0.17 12.37 10.19
N LEU A 44 -0.90 11.88 9.55
CA LEU A 44 -2.28 12.28 9.88
C LEU A 44 -2.66 11.90 11.31
N ALA A 45 -2.13 10.79 11.82
CA ALA A 45 -2.31 10.37 13.22
C ALA A 45 -1.41 11.14 14.22
N GLY A 46 -0.60 12.10 13.75
CA GLY A 46 0.26 12.96 14.58
C GLY A 46 1.67 12.41 14.83
N TYR A 47 2.07 11.33 14.17
CA TYR A 47 3.42 10.76 14.33
C TYR A 47 4.40 11.35 13.32
N THR A 48 5.51 11.93 13.83
CA THR A 48 6.60 12.50 13.02
C THR A 48 7.74 11.51 12.81
N THR A 49 7.42 10.28 12.40
CA THR A 49 8.42 9.22 12.23
C THR A 49 9.21 9.44 10.94
N PRO A 50 10.55 9.45 10.99
CA PRO A 50 11.38 9.59 9.79
C PRO A 50 11.27 8.34 8.91
N ALA A 51 11.24 8.54 7.59
CA ALA A 51 11.08 7.47 6.61
C ALA A 51 12.28 6.50 6.57
N LYS A 52 13.50 7.05 6.75
CA LYS A 52 14.75 6.31 6.60
C LYS A 52 14.85 5.05 7.48
N PRO A 53 14.65 5.09 8.81
CA PRO A 53 14.72 3.88 9.63
C PRO A 53 13.64 2.86 9.28
N ILE A 54 12.44 3.29 8.92
CA ILE A 54 11.35 2.37 8.51
C ILE A 54 11.78 1.63 7.24
N MET A 55 12.25 2.34 6.22
CA MET A 55 12.73 1.72 4.97
C MET A 55 13.90 0.77 5.21
N THR A 56 14.83 1.15 6.09
CA THR A 56 16.00 0.30 6.38
C THR A 56 15.58 -0.99 7.09
N ILE A 57 14.73 -0.89 8.11
CA ILE A 57 14.27 -2.06 8.87
C ILE A 57 13.43 -2.99 7.97
N THR A 58 12.48 -2.45 7.21
CA THR A 58 11.65 -3.27 6.31
C THR A 58 12.48 -3.87 5.17
N GLY A 59 13.50 -3.17 4.67
CA GLY A 59 14.42 -3.68 3.67
C GLY A 59 15.27 -4.85 4.19
N ILE A 60 15.87 -4.72 5.38
CA ILE A 60 16.63 -5.80 6.01
C ILE A 60 15.72 -7.00 6.30
N ALA A 61 14.53 -6.76 6.82
CA ALA A 61 13.56 -7.81 7.08
C ALA A 61 13.13 -8.51 5.78
N SER A 62 12.95 -7.76 4.68
CA SER A 62 12.66 -8.33 3.36
C SER A 62 13.77 -9.25 2.85
N LEU A 63 15.03 -8.84 3.03
CA LEU A 63 16.19 -9.70 2.69
C LEU A 63 16.19 -10.99 3.52
N ALA A 64 15.89 -10.90 4.81
CA ALA A 64 15.85 -12.08 5.67
C ALA A 64 14.72 -13.04 5.27
N VAL A 65 13.51 -12.56 4.98
CA VAL A 65 12.40 -13.43 4.57
C VAL A 65 12.53 -13.96 3.16
N ALA A 66 13.30 -13.32 2.28
CA ALA A 66 13.58 -13.82 0.93
C ALA A 66 14.22 -15.19 0.95
N CYS A 67 15.09 -15.47 1.94
CA CYS A 67 15.72 -16.78 2.14
C CYS A 67 14.72 -17.89 2.53
N PHE A 68 13.50 -17.52 2.88
CA PHE A 68 12.41 -18.44 3.21
C PHE A 68 11.24 -18.35 2.22
N GLY A 69 11.49 -17.83 1.03
CA GLY A 69 10.49 -17.70 -0.03
C GLY A 69 9.50 -16.54 0.18
N GLY A 70 9.76 -15.63 1.13
CA GLY A 70 8.96 -14.42 1.30
C GLY A 70 9.24 -13.37 0.21
N ILE A 71 8.21 -12.62 -0.20
CA ILE A 71 8.34 -11.66 -1.29
C ILE A 71 8.91 -10.34 -0.79
N SER A 72 8.27 -9.72 0.21
CA SER A 72 8.70 -8.45 0.79
C SER A 72 8.00 -8.16 2.11
N ILE A 73 8.64 -7.35 2.95
CA ILE A 73 8.03 -6.74 4.14
C ILE A 73 7.94 -5.24 3.88
N VAL A 74 6.73 -4.69 3.95
CA VAL A 74 6.45 -3.28 3.66
C VAL A 74 5.61 -2.66 4.77
N LEU A 75 5.62 -1.32 4.84
CA LEU A 75 4.73 -0.59 5.72
C LEU A 75 3.30 -0.70 5.19
N ALA A 76 2.44 -1.40 5.92
CA ALA A 76 1.06 -1.66 5.52
C ALA A 76 0.15 -0.46 5.86
N ALA A 77 -0.31 0.28 4.85
CA ALA A 77 -1.12 1.48 5.04
C ALA A 77 -2.46 1.21 5.73
N ILE A 78 -3.18 0.16 5.32
CA ILE A 78 -4.50 -0.19 5.87
C ILE A 78 -4.37 -0.60 7.34
N THR A 79 -3.41 -1.47 7.67
CA THR A 79 -3.19 -1.90 9.06
C THR A 79 -2.66 -0.76 9.94
N ALA A 80 -1.85 0.13 9.35
CA ALA A 80 -1.41 1.33 10.05
C ALA A 80 -2.59 2.21 10.46
N SER A 81 -3.59 2.42 9.59
CA SER A 81 -4.78 3.22 9.92
C SER A 81 -5.59 2.62 11.08
N LEU A 82 -5.73 1.31 11.12
CA LEU A 82 -6.41 0.60 12.22
C LEU A 82 -5.66 0.74 13.55
N CYS A 83 -4.33 0.64 13.54
CA CYS A 83 -3.51 0.71 14.75
C CYS A 83 -3.26 2.14 15.25
N THR A 84 -3.39 3.15 14.40
CA THR A 84 -3.14 4.56 14.76
C THR A 84 -4.40 5.37 15.03
N GLY A 85 -5.58 4.80 14.79
CA GLY A 85 -6.88 5.43 15.04
C GLY A 85 -7.22 5.55 16.52
N THR A 86 -8.25 6.37 16.81
CA THR A 86 -8.82 6.53 18.16
C THR A 86 -9.44 5.25 18.69
N ASP A 87 -9.91 4.36 17.80
CA ASP A 87 -10.47 3.06 18.13
C ASP A 87 -9.44 2.11 18.75
N ALA A 88 -8.14 2.27 18.40
CA ALA A 88 -7.07 1.50 19.01
C ALA A 88 -6.80 1.94 20.47
N HIS A 89 -6.71 3.23 20.71
CA HIS A 89 -6.61 3.83 22.04
C HIS A 89 -6.82 5.35 21.98
N ALA A 90 -7.50 5.92 22.99
CA ALA A 90 -7.70 7.37 23.08
C ALA A 90 -6.37 8.14 23.17
N ASP A 91 -5.42 7.63 23.97
CA ASP A 91 -4.07 8.18 24.11
C ASP A 91 -3.17 7.73 22.96
N PRO A 92 -2.68 8.65 22.10
CA PRO A 92 -1.79 8.33 20.99
C PRO A 92 -0.50 7.62 21.42
N ALA A 93 0.01 7.94 22.63
CA ALA A 93 1.24 7.35 23.13
C ALA A 93 1.12 5.85 23.46
N LYS A 94 -0.09 5.32 23.57
CA LYS A 94 -0.35 3.90 23.87
C LYS A 94 -0.77 3.08 22.64
N ARG A 95 -1.00 3.71 21.49
CA ARG A 95 -1.46 3.02 20.27
C ARG A 95 -0.46 2.05 19.69
N TYR A 96 0.84 2.16 20.04
CA TYR A 96 1.85 1.19 19.65
C TYR A 96 1.53 -0.25 20.13
N ILE A 97 0.76 -0.38 21.22
CA ILE A 97 0.31 -1.69 21.73
C ILE A 97 -0.56 -2.40 20.68
N ALA A 98 -1.42 -1.66 19.97
CA ALA A 98 -2.21 -2.23 18.88
C ALA A 98 -1.33 -2.74 17.74
N GLY A 99 -0.25 -2.01 17.38
CA GLY A 99 0.74 -2.45 16.41
C GLY A 99 1.47 -3.73 16.83
N ILE A 100 1.89 -3.83 18.09
CA ILE A 100 2.53 -5.04 18.63
C ILE A 100 1.55 -6.21 18.62
N SER A 101 0.31 -6.02 19.10
CA SER A 101 -0.73 -7.04 19.12
C SER A 101 -1.03 -7.55 17.69
N ASN A 102 -1.13 -6.64 16.72
CA ASN A 102 -1.29 -6.99 15.33
C ASN A 102 -0.13 -7.85 14.81
N GLY A 103 1.12 -7.51 15.15
CA GLY A 103 2.30 -8.32 14.81
C GLY A 103 2.22 -9.74 15.41
N VAL A 104 1.79 -9.88 16.67
CA VAL A 104 1.58 -11.18 17.31
C VAL A 104 0.52 -11.99 16.57
N PHE A 105 -0.62 -11.38 16.19
CA PHE A 105 -1.65 -12.07 15.41
C PHE A 105 -1.14 -12.52 14.04
N TYR A 106 -0.30 -11.72 13.37
CA TYR A 106 0.34 -12.14 12.12
C TYR A 106 1.27 -13.34 12.31
N LEU A 107 2.05 -13.38 13.41
CA LEU A 107 2.90 -14.53 13.72
C LEU A 107 2.07 -15.78 13.98
N ILE A 108 1.00 -15.68 14.75
CA ILE A 108 0.07 -16.79 14.99
C ILE A 108 -0.55 -17.24 13.68
N GLY A 109 -1.06 -16.31 12.86
CA GLY A 109 -1.61 -16.62 11.54
C GLY A 109 -0.60 -17.32 10.63
N GLY A 110 0.66 -16.88 10.65
CA GLY A 110 1.76 -17.51 9.90
C GLY A 110 2.06 -18.94 10.37
N LEU A 111 2.06 -19.19 11.69
CA LEU A 111 2.23 -20.54 12.24
C LEU A 111 1.15 -21.51 11.80
N PHE A 112 -0.07 -21.03 11.66
CA PHE A 112 -1.22 -21.82 11.22
C PHE A 112 -1.61 -21.60 9.76
N ALA A 113 -0.71 -21.04 8.95
CA ALA A 113 -0.99 -20.71 7.55
C ALA A 113 -1.52 -21.90 6.74
N GLY A 114 -0.97 -23.11 6.94
CA GLY A 114 -1.44 -24.32 6.29
C GLY A 114 -2.92 -24.66 6.61
N ALA A 115 -3.32 -24.49 7.87
CA ALA A 115 -4.71 -24.71 8.29
C ALA A 115 -5.64 -23.62 7.73
N ILE A 116 -5.20 -22.37 7.72
CA ILE A 116 -5.94 -21.24 7.14
C ILE A 116 -6.13 -21.45 5.63
N VAL A 117 -5.10 -21.81 4.89
CA VAL A 117 -5.20 -22.12 3.45
C VAL A 117 -6.17 -23.25 3.21
N THR A 118 -6.08 -24.35 4.00
CA THR A 118 -7.02 -25.46 3.90
C THR A 118 -8.47 -25.02 4.14
N LEU A 119 -8.70 -24.17 5.13
CA LEU A 119 -10.04 -23.60 5.39
C LEU A 119 -10.55 -22.84 4.16
N PHE A 120 -9.71 -21.98 3.56
CA PHE A 120 -10.09 -21.23 2.36
C PHE A 120 -10.31 -22.13 1.12
N THR A 121 -9.67 -23.29 1.02
CA THR A 121 -9.92 -24.22 -0.09
C THR A 121 -11.26 -24.97 0.04
N VAL A 122 -11.77 -25.13 1.26
CA VAL A 122 -13.07 -25.76 1.51
C VAL A 122 -14.23 -24.77 1.30
N LEU A 123 -13.99 -23.47 1.51
CA LEU A 123 -15.03 -22.45 1.33
C LEU A 123 -15.34 -22.22 -0.15
N PRO A 124 -16.61 -21.97 -0.51
CA PRO A 124 -16.98 -21.58 -1.87
C PRO A 124 -16.24 -20.31 -2.30
N LYS A 125 -15.63 -20.33 -3.48
CA LYS A 125 -14.88 -19.17 -4.02
C LYS A 125 -15.72 -17.90 -4.06
N ALA A 126 -17.02 -18.02 -4.36
CA ALA A 126 -17.94 -16.89 -4.36
C ALA A 126 -18.06 -16.23 -2.97
N LEU A 127 -18.12 -17.02 -1.90
CA LEU A 127 -18.18 -16.50 -0.53
C LEU A 127 -16.91 -15.74 -0.18
N ILE A 128 -15.74 -16.29 -0.52
CA ILE A 128 -14.44 -15.62 -0.29
C ILE A 128 -14.37 -14.29 -1.05
N ALA A 129 -14.79 -14.28 -2.32
CA ALA A 129 -14.81 -13.08 -3.14
C ALA A 129 -15.75 -12.00 -2.58
N ILE A 130 -16.94 -12.39 -2.10
CA ILE A 130 -17.89 -11.46 -1.47
C ILE A 130 -17.31 -10.88 -0.19
N LEU A 131 -16.78 -11.70 0.70
CA LEU A 131 -16.17 -11.24 1.95
C LEU A 131 -14.99 -10.30 1.71
N ALA A 132 -14.10 -10.65 0.77
CA ALA A 132 -12.99 -9.81 0.38
C ALA A 132 -13.46 -8.48 -0.23
N GLY A 133 -14.45 -8.52 -1.11
CA GLY A 133 -15.05 -7.32 -1.70
C GLY A 133 -15.65 -6.40 -0.65
N LEU A 134 -16.47 -6.93 0.26
CA LEU A 134 -17.08 -6.16 1.35
C LEU A 134 -16.02 -5.52 2.26
N ALA A 135 -14.97 -6.26 2.61
CA ALA A 135 -13.87 -5.74 3.44
C ALA A 135 -13.12 -4.57 2.78
N LEU A 136 -13.05 -4.55 1.45
CA LEU A 136 -12.34 -3.52 0.70
C LEU A 136 -13.18 -2.30 0.32
N ILE A 137 -14.50 -2.37 0.39
CA ILE A 137 -15.40 -1.25 -0.02
C ILE A 137 -15.05 0.04 0.73
N GLY A 138 -14.86 -0.02 2.04
CA GLY A 138 -14.49 1.15 2.85
C GLY A 138 -13.15 1.76 2.43
N ALA A 139 -12.16 0.92 2.19
CA ALA A 139 -10.84 1.37 1.75
C ALA A 139 -10.88 1.96 0.32
N ILE A 140 -11.64 1.36 -0.59
CA ILE A 140 -11.85 1.89 -1.95
C ILE A 140 -12.52 3.25 -1.88
N GLY A 141 -13.61 3.38 -1.10
CA GLY A 141 -14.35 4.63 -0.96
C GLY A 141 -13.49 5.76 -0.39
N SER A 142 -12.75 5.51 0.69
CA SER A 142 -11.89 6.52 1.33
C SER A 142 -10.72 6.93 0.43
N ASN A 143 -10.07 5.98 -0.25
CA ASN A 143 -8.97 6.30 -1.16
C ASN A 143 -9.45 7.05 -2.40
N LEU A 144 -10.63 6.70 -2.94
CA LEU A 144 -11.21 7.41 -4.06
C LEU A 144 -11.60 8.85 -3.65
N ALA A 145 -12.20 9.03 -2.48
CA ALA A 145 -12.49 10.36 -1.96
C ALA A 145 -11.23 11.20 -1.82
N ALA A 146 -10.17 10.66 -1.20
CA ALA A 146 -8.88 11.35 -1.06
C ALA A 146 -8.24 11.69 -2.42
N ALA A 147 -8.36 10.80 -3.42
CA ALA A 147 -7.86 11.06 -4.77
C ALA A 147 -8.63 12.19 -5.49
N MET A 148 -9.86 12.47 -5.07
CA MET A 148 -10.70 13.54 -5.63
C MET A 148 -10.55 14.90 -4.91
N GLU A 149 -9.90 14.94 -3.75
CA GLU A 149 -9.69 16.20 -2.99
C GLU A 149 -8.80 17.19 -3.74
N ASP A 150 -7.72 16.70 -4.35
CA ASP A 150 -6.83 17.55 -5.15
C ASP A 150 -7.43 17.82 -6.53
N THR A 151 -8.04 18.99 -6.67
CA THR A 151 -8.67 19.42 -7.92
C THR A 151 -7.69 19.52 -9.09
N ASN A 152 -6.40 19.76 -8.83
CA ASN A 152 -5.38 19.91 -9.86
C ASN A 152 -4.92 18.58 -10.46
N HIS A 153 -5.04 17.49 -9.71
CA HIS A 153 -4.60 16.17 -10.13
C HIS A 153 -5.74 15.15 -10.23
N ARG A 154 -6.98 15.58 -10.06
CA ARG A 154 -8.18 14.72 -10.08
C ARG A 154 -8.29 13.90 -11.35
N GLU A 155 -8.09 14.52 -12.52
CA GLU A 155 -8.18 13.84 -13.81
C GLU A 155 -7.10 12.76 -13.94
N ALA A 156 -5.87 13.06 -13.55
CA ALA A 156 -4.78 12.09 -13.53
C ALA A 156 -5.06 10.93 -12.54
N ALA A 157 -5.67 11.21 -11.39
CA ALA A 157 -6.07 10.19 -10.42
C ALA A 157 -7.15 9.26 -10.98
N VAL A 158 -8.16 9.79 -11.68
CA VAL A 158 -9.20 9.00 -12.36
C VAL A 158 -8.58 8.12 -13.46
N ILE A 159 -7.71 8.68 -14.29
CA ILE A 159 -7.02 7.94 -15.36
C ILE A 159 -6.19 6.80 -14.75
N THR A 160 -5.44 7.07 -13.66
CA THR A 160 -4.66 6.07 -12.93
C THR A 160 -5.55 4.94 -12.41
N PHE A 161 -6.67 5.31 -11.79
CA PHE A 161 -7.63 4.35 -11.25
C PHE A 161 -8.21 3.46 -12.36
N LEU A 162 -8.69 4.04 -13.45
CA LEU A 162 -9.27 3.30 -14.57
C LEU A 162 -8.23 2.39 -15.24
N ALA A 163 -7.00 2.88 -15.44
CA ALA A 163 -5.92 2.08 -16.01
C ALA A 163 -5.57 0.88 -15.11
N THR A 164 -5.53 1.08 -13.79
CA THR A 164 -5.26 0.01 -12.83
C THR A 164 -6.45 -0.97 -12.75
N ALA A 165 -7.68 -0.48 -12.72
CA ALA A 165 -8.90 -1.28 -12.64
C ALA A 165 -9.17 -2.09 -13.91
N SER A 166 -8.61 -1.68 -15.05
CA SER A 166 -8.74 -2.41 -16.33
C SER A 166 -8.13 -3.81 -16.32
N GLY A 167 -7.24 -4.09 -15.35
CA GLY A 167 -6.53 -5.38 -15.27
C GLY A 167 -5.56 -5.61 -16.43
N MET A 168 -5.19 -4.56 -17.19
CA MET A 168 -4.28 -4.69 -18.34
C MET A 168 -2.93 -5.31 -17.95
N THR A 169 -2.42 -6.14 -18.80
CA THR A 169 -1.06 -6.66 -18.71
C THR A 169 -0.33 -6.39 -20.01
N PHE A 170 0.84 -5.77 -19.94
CA PHE A 170 1.64 -5.46 -21.13
C PHE A 170 3.10 -5.78 -20.84
N TRP A 171 3.78 -6.47 -21.74
CA TRP A 171 5.16 -6.95 -21.58
C TRP A 171 5.41 -7.75 -20.27
N GLY A 172 4.41 -8.50 -19.80
CA GLY A 172 4.49 -9.27 -18.56
C GLY A 172 4.36 -8.43 -17.28
N LEU A 173 4.13 -7.12 -17.38
CA LEU A 173 3.89 -6.22 -16.25
C LEU A 173 2.39 -6.01 -16.06
N GLY A 174 1.93 -6.06 -14.81
CA GLY A 174 0.52 -5.97 -14.47
C GLY A 174 -0.04 -4.54 -14.46
N ALA A 175 -1.36 -4.45 -14.34
CA ALA A 175 -2.11 -3.19 -14.38
C ALA A 175 -1.69 -2.16 -13.32
N ALA A 176 -1.23 -2.62 -12.15
CA ALA A 176 -0.75 -1.72 -11.10
C ALA A 176 0.48 -0.92 -11.53
N PHE A 177 1.42 -1.56 -12.23
CA PHE A 177 2.59 -0.88 -12.79
C PHE A 177 2.18 0.12 -13.88
N TRP A 178 1.40 -0.33 -14.86
CA TRP A 178 0.97 0.53 -15.97
C TRP A 178 0.05 1.65 -15.51
N GLY A 179 -0.77 1.41 -14.49
CA GLY A 179 -1.58 2.45 -13.86
C GLY A 179 -0.72 3.59 -13.31
N VAL A 180 0.37 3.29 -12.62
CA VAL A 180 1.31 4.32 -12.12
C VAL A 180 1.98 5.06 -13.28
N VAL A 181 2.46 4.36 -14.30
CA VAL A 181 3.11 4.97 -15.47
C VAL A 181 2.15 5.90 -16.20
N ILE A 182 0.94 5.42 -16.53
CA ILE A 182 -0.09 6.19 -17.22
C ILE A 182 -0.53 7.38 -16.36
N GLY A 183 -0.68 7.19 -15.04
CA GLY A 183 -1.04 8.24 -14.12
C GLY A 183 0.01 9.35 -14.03
N LEU A 184 1.29 9.01 -13.99
CA LEU A 184 2.38 9.99 -14.01
C LEU A 184 2.42 10.76 -15.34
N LEU A 185 2.22 10.06 -16.48
CA LEU A 185 2.12 10.69 -17.79
C LEU A 185 0.91 11.62 -17.85
N ALA A 186 -0.26 11.19 -17.37
CA ALA A 186 -1.44 12.02 -17.31
C ALA A 186 -1.23 13.26 -16.44
N ALA A 187 -0.63 13.11 -15.24
CA ALA A 187 -0.31 14.22 -14.36
C ALA A 187 0.68 15.21 -15.00
N TRP A 188 1.60 14.71 -15.81
CA TRP A 188 2.56 15.56 -16.54
C TRP A 188 1.89 16.30 -17.71
N LEU A 189 1.02 15.63 -18.47
CA LEU A 189 0.34 16.20 -19.64
C LEU A 189 -0.78 17.17 -19.22
N LEU A 190 -1.51 16.85 -18.14
CA LEU A 190 -2.65 17.62 -17.65
C LEU A 190 -2.24 18.66 -16.60
N LYS A 191 -0.96 19.04 -16.53
CA LYS A 191 -0.49 20.08 -15.60
C LYS A 191 -1.41 21.30 -15.68
N PRO A 192 -2.01 21.74 -14.54
CA PRO A 192 -2.81 22.95 -14.55
C PRO A 192 -1.92 24.10 -15.02
N LYS A 193 -2.38 24.86 -16.01
CA LYS A 193 -1.75 26.16 -16.31
C LYS A 193 -1.83 26.99 -15.04
N ALA A 194 -0.66 27.44 -14.56
CA ALA A 194 -0.60 28.34 -13.42
C ALA A 194 -1.59 29.48 -13.66
N GLN A 195 -2.61 29.58 -12.84
CA GLN A 195 -3.48 30.77 -12.85
C GLN A 195 -2.57 31.95 -12.49
N PRO A 196 -2.54 33.03 -13.31
CA PRO A 196 -1.84 34.24 -12.89
C PRO A 196 -2.49 34.68 -11.58
N THR A 197 -1.69 34.80 -10.54
CA THR A 197 -2.07 35.46 -9.31
C THR A 197 -2.59 36.83 -9.69
N LEU A 198 -3.91 37.05 -9.61
CA LEU A 198 -4.47 38.39 -9.62
C LEU A 198 -3.84 39.11 -8.42
N SER A 199 -2.81 39.88 -8.72
CA SER A 199 -2.23 40.86 -7.81
C SER A 199 -3.38 41.72 -7.30
N ASP A 200 -3.72 41.61 -6.01
CA ASP A 200 -4.61 42.49 -5.30
C ASP A 200 -4.09 43.93 -5.43
N GLY A 201 -4.60 44.60 -6.44
CA GLY A 201 -4.50 46.04 -6.58
C GLY A 201 -5.41 46.75 -5.59
N HIS A 202 -5.20 46.60 -4.31
CA HIS A 202 -5.69 47.56 -3.33
C HIS A 202 -4.65 48.65 -3.14
N THR A 203 -4.56 49.53 -4.16
CA THR A 203 -4.06 50.89 -3.99
C THR A 203 -4.93 51.64 -3.01
N HIS A 204 -4.28 52.18 -2.03
CA HIS A 204 -4.68 53.33 -1.21
C HIS A 204 -5.65 54.30 -1.90
N GLN A 205 -6.82 54.52 -1.28
CA GLN A 205 -7.49 55.80 -1.33
C GLN A 205 -7.78 56.29 0.08
N LYS A 206 -7.09 57.35 0.38
CA LYS A 206 -7.26 58.45 1.35
C LYS A 206 -8.45 58.40 2.33
#